data_f08bcbe91f0f373b8b661a69b8e22f10
#
_entry.id   f08bcbe91f0f373b8b661a69b8e22f10
#
_cell.length_a   1.000
_cell.length_b   1.000
_cell.length_c   1.000
_cell.angle_alpha   90.00
_cell.angle_beta   90.00
_cell.angle_gamma   90.00
#
_symmetry.space_group_name_H-M   'P 1'
#
loop_
_entity.id
_entity.type
_entity.pdbx_description
1 polymer ?
#
loop_
_entity_poly.entity_id
_entity_poly.type
_entity_poly.pdbx_seq_one_letter_code
_entity_poly.pdbx_strand_id
1 'polypeptide(L)'
;SKEKGSHGIEERGVYRIHQFEKQEMIVVCKPEDSMDWYNRMWKWSVELFRSMDIPVRQLECCSGDLADLKVKSCDIEAWSPRQKKYFEVCSCSNLGDAQARRLKIRVKGEDGKMYLPHTLNNTVVAPPRMLIAFLENNLQADGSVLIPKVLQPYMGGKTVLIPKK
;
A
#
# COMPACT_ATOMS: atom_id res chain seq x y z
N SER A 1 4.92 -8.86 9.18
CA SER A 1 5.53 -9.50 8.00
C SER A 1 6.99 -9.82 8.24
N LYS A 2 7.45 -10.95 7.71
CA LYS A 2 8.87 -11.33 7.68
C LYS A 2 9.28 -11.55 6.24
N GLU A 3 10.36 -10.91 5.81
CA GLU A 3 10.83 -10.98 4.43
C GLU A 3 12.32 -11.29 4.40
N LYS A 4 12.75 -12.05 3.37
CA LYS A 4 14.16 -12.17 3.01
C LYS A 4 14.42 -11.17 1.89
N GLY A 5 15.25 -10.17 2.14
CA GLY A 5 15.69 -9.24 1.11
C GLY A 5 16.82 -9.81 0.26
N SER A 6 16.90 -9.40 -1.00
CA SER A 6 18.11 -9.50 -1.78
C SER A 6 19.09 -8.39 -1.34
N HIS A 7 20.40 -8.61 -1.48
CA HIS A 7 21.42 -7.63 -1.11
C HIS A 7 21.71 -6.67 -2.27
N GLY A 8 20.76 -5.72 -2.53
CA GLY A 8 20.93 -4.68 -3.54
C GLY A 8 21.21 -3.29 -2.96
N ILE A 9 21.85 -2.42 -3.73
CA ILE A 9 22.06 -1.01 -3.35
C ILE A 9 20.73 -0.30 -3.11
N GLU A 10 19.68 -0.68 -3.84
CA GLU A 10 18.34 -0.11 -3.73
C GLU A 10 17.61 -0.49 -2.44
N GLU A 11 18.06 -1.54 -1.76
CA GLU A 11 17.46 -2.06 -0.53
C GLU A 11 18.15 -1.55 0.75
N ARG A 12 19.07 -0.59 0.61
CA ARG A 12 19.73 0.03 1.77
C ARG A 12 18.75 0.84 2.62
N GLY A 13 19.01 0.85 3.93
CA GLY A 13 18.19 1.56 4.91
C GLY A 13 16.95 0.75 5.31
N VAL A 14 15.82 1.44 5.49
CA VAL A 14 14.58 0.83 6.01
C VAL A 14 13.59 0.41 4.91
N TYR A 15 13.97 0.53 3.63
CA TYR A 15 13.07 0.19 2.51
C TYR A 15 12.66 -1.28 2.53
N ARG A 16 13.63 -2.18 2.75
CA ARG A 16 13.40 -3.60 2.94
C ARG A 16 14.09 -4.06 4.22
N ILE A 17 13.29 -4.43 5.18
CA ILE A 17 13.74 -4.89 6.49
C ILE A 17 13.20 -6.29 6.76
N HIS A 18 13.89 -7.01 7.65
CA HIS A 18 13.62 -8.42 7.91
C HIS A 18 12.25 -8.67 8.54
N GLN A 19 11.80 -7.77 9.41
CA GLN A 19 10.51 -7.85 10.08
C GLN A 19 9.91 -6.47 10.27
N PHE A 20 8.63 -6.31 9.95
CA PHE A 20 7.90 -5.06 10.08
C PHE A 20 6.40 -5.31 10.26
N GLU A 21 5.72 -4.31 10.76
CA GLU A 21 4.25 -4.27 10.80
C GLU A 21 3.71 -3.69 9.50
N LYS A 22 2.51 -4.10 9.14
CA LYS A 22 1.82 -3.63 7.93
C LYS A 22 0.31 -3.66 8.17
N GLN A 23 -0.36 -2.64 7.67
CA GLN A 23 -1.82 -2.59 7.64
C GLN A 23 -2.30 -2.91 6.24
N GLU A 24 -3.23 -3.85 6.16
CA GLU A 24 -3.83 -4.32 4.92
C GLU A 24 -5.34 -4.13 4.92
N MET A 25 -5.87 -3.69 3.79
CA MET A 25 -7.29 -3.83 3.48
C MET A 25 -7.51 -5.20 2.83
N ILE A 26 -8.46 -5.96 3.37
CA ILE A 26 -8.86 -7.25 2.82
C ILE A 26 -10.35 -7.19 2.54
N VAL A 27 -10.74 -7.57 1.32
CA VAL A 27 -12.13 -7.63 0.90
C VAL A 27 -12.46 -9.02 0.40
N VAL A 28 -13.59 -9.54 0.85
CA VAL A 28 -14.25 -10.74 0.33
C VAL A 28 -15.61 -10.30 -0.20
N CYS A 29 -15.86 -10.47 -1.48
CA CYS A 29 -17.04 -9.94 -2.13
C CYS A 29 -17.61 -10.89 -3.19
N LYS A 30 -18.77 -10.53 -3.73
CA LYS A 30 -19.32 -11.20 -4.90
C LYS A 30 -18.40 -10.99 -6.11
N PRO A 31 -18.32 -11.94 -7.06
CA PRO A 31 -17.49 -11.81 -8.26
C PRO A 31 -17.74 -10.52 -9.04
N GLU A 32 -19.02 -10.16 -9.22
CA GLU A 32 -19.44 -8.97 -9.96
C GLU A 32 -19.01 -7.65 -9.34
N ASP A 33 -18.80 -7.61 -8.02
CA ASP A 33 -18.42 -6.40 -7.27
C ASP A 33 -16.90 -6.21 -7.20
N SER A 34 -16.11 -7.22 -7.59
CA SER A 34 -14.66 -7.24 -7.29
C SER A 34 -13.88 -6.11 -7.97
N MET A 35 -14.28 -5.70 -9.19
CA MET A 35 -13.62 -4.59 -9.88
C MET A 35 -13.94 -3.23 -9.26
N ASP A 36 -15.14 -3.04 -8.75
CA ASP A 36 -15.51 -1.82 -8.02
C ASP A 36 -14.72 -1.71 -6.71
N TRP A 37 -14.60 -2.82 -5.98
CA TRP A 37 -13.77 -2.87 -4.78
C TRP A 37 -12.30 -2.58 -5.09
N TYR A 38 -11.75 -3.20 -6.15
CA TYR A 38 -10.38 -2.92 -6.60
C TYR A 38 -10.16 -1.42 -6.83
N ASN A 39 -11.07 -0.80 -7.59
CA ASN A 39 -10.97 0.63 -7.91
C ASN A 39 -11.10 1.54 -6.69
N ARG A 40 -11.92 1.19 -5.70
CA ARG A 40 -12.02 1.93 -4.43
C ARG A 40 -10.75 1.81 -3.61
N MET A 41 -10.23 0.59 -3.46
CA MET A 41 -9.11 0.30 -2.57
C MET A 41 -7.84 1.06 -2.98
N TRP A 42 -7.44 1.01 -4.25
CA TRP A 42 -6.25 1.73 -4.68
C TRP A 42 -6.43 3.26 -4.63
N LYS A 43 -7.64 3.77 -4.91
CA LYS A 43 -7.95 5.19 -4.77
C LYS A 43 -7.80 5.67 -3.34
N TRP A 44 -8.28 4.93 -2.36
CA TRP A 44 -8.11 5.27 -0.95
C TRP A 44 -6.64 5.35 -0.55
N SER A 45 -5.79 4.45 -1.05
CA SER A 45 -4.35 4.57 -0.81
C SER A 45 -3.76 5.84 -1.42
N VAL A 46 -4.13 6.17 -2.66
CA VAL A 46 -3.71 7.44 -3.30
C VAL A 46 -4.17 8.66 -2.50
N GLU A 47 -5.43 8.68 -2.07
CA GLU A 47 -6.01 9.77 -1.26
C GLU A 47 -5.29 9.92 0.08
N LEU A 48 -4.95 8.80 0.74
CA LEU A 48 -4.19 8.82 1.99
C LEU A 48 -2.83 9.51 1.81
N PHE A 49 -2.05 9.12 0.82
CA PHE A 49 -0.75 9.74 0.55
C PHE A 49 -0.87 11.21 0.15
N ARG A 50 -1.84 11.54 -0.70
CA ARG A 50 -2.10 12.92 -1.10
C ARG A 50 -2.54 13.81 0.07
N SER A 51 -3.29 13.27 1.02
CA SER A 51 -3.68 14.01 2.24
C SER A 51 -2.49 14.41 3.10
N MET A 52 -1.34 13.74 2.92
CA MET A 52 -0.08 14.03 3.58
C MET A 52 0.89 14.83 2.69
N ASP A 53 0.41 15.40 1.58
CA ASP A 53 1.21 16.14 0.59
C ASP A 53 2.35 15.30 -0.03
N ILE A 54 2.21 13.97 -0.07
CA ILE A 54 3.18 13.07 -0.70
C ILE A 54 2.79 12.81 -2.15
N PRO A 55 3.61 13.18 -3.14
CA PRO A 55 3.35 12.88 -4.54
C PRO A 55 3.37 11.38 -4.79
N VAL A 56 2.31 10.87 -5.41
CA VAL A 56 2.19 9.45 -5.76
C VAL A 56 1.72 9.28 -7.19
N ARG A 57 2.05 8.11 -7.75
CA ARG A 57 1.48 7.62 -9.00
C ARG A 57 0.97 6.19 -8.85
N GLN A 58 0.01 5.81 -9.66
CA GLN A 58 -0.41 4.43 -9.84
C GLN A 58 0.39 3.81 -10.98
N LEU A 59 0.93 2.62 -10.75
CA LEU A 59 1.57 1.80 -11.76
C LEU A 59 0.75 0.51 -11.96
N GLU A 60 0.09 0.38 -13.09
CA GLU A 60 -0.64 -0.85 -13.43
C GLU A 60 0.35 -1.95 -13.80
N CYS A 61 0.23 -3.13 -13.17
CA CYS A 61 1.07 -4.27 -13.49
C CYS A 61 0.72 -4.84 -14.87
N CYS A 62 1.73 -4.99 -15.72
CA CYS A 62 1.57 -5.67 -17.00
C CYS A 62 1.41 -7.19 -16.83
N SER A 63 0.87 -7.87 -17.84
CA SER A 63 0.62 -9.31 -17.77
C SER A 63 1.87 -10.15 -17.54
N GLY A 64 3.03 -9.69 -18.01
CA GLY A 64 4.30 -10.39 -17.82
C GLY A 64 4.86 -10.32 -16.39
N ASP A 65 4.37 -9.38 -15.58
CA ASP A 65 4.79 -9.18 -14.18
C ASP A 65 3.67 -9.52 -13.18
N LEU A 66 2.52 -9.94 -13.69
CA LEU A 66 1.37 -10.31 -12.89
C LEU A 66 1.57 -11.71 -12.31
N ALA A 67 1.56 -11.85 -10.98
CA ALA A 67 1.66 -13.16 -10.33
C ALA A 67 0.46 -14.06 -10.68
N ASP A 68 0.71 -15.37 -10.76
CA ASP A 68 -0.24 -16.40 -11.23
C ASP A 68 -1.65 -16.36 -10.59
N LEU A 69 -1.73 -15.89 -9.34
CA LEU A 69 -3.00 -15.82 -8.61
C LEU A 69 -3.76 -14.51 -8.82
N LYS A 70 -3.14 -13.53 -9.46
CA LYS A 70 -3.72 -12.19 -9.60
C LYS A 70 -4.48 -12.06 -10.92
N VAL A 71 -5.70 -11.59 -10.85
CA VAL A 71 -6.50 -11.19 -12.01
C VAL A 71 -6.10 -9.79 -12.47
N LYS A 72 -5.82 -8.92 -11.51
CA LYS A 72 -5.40 -7.54 -11.73
C LYS A 72 -4.60 -7.04 -10.53
N SER A 73 -3.57 -6.23 -10.80
CA SER A 73 -2.76 -5.61 -9.76
C SER A 73 -2.25 -4.25 -10.20
N CYS A 74 -2.11 -3.36 -9.23
CA CYS A 74 -1.37 -2.12 -9.43
C CYS A 74 -0.57 -1.79 -8.17
N ASP A 75 0.52 -1.08 -8.36
CA ASP A 75 1.29 -0.53 -7.27
C ASP A 75 1.01 0.98 -7.14
N ILE A 76 1.07 1.47 -5.93
CA ILE A 76 1.12 2.90 -5.64
C ILE A 76 2.56 3.21 -5.28
N GLU A 77 3.15 4.12 -6.03
CA GLU A 77 4.53 4.53 -5.85
C GLU A 77 4.59 5.98 -5.37
N ALA A 78 5.41 6.25 -4.36
CA ALA A 78 5.68 7.58 -3.84
C ALA A 78 6.97 8.15 -4.44
N TRP A 79 7.00 9.46 -4.62
CA TRP A 79 8.19 10.16 -5.07
C TRP A 79 9.25 10.24 -3.98
N SER A 80 10.48 9.91 -4.32
CA SER A 80 11.67 10.13 -3.48
C SER A 80 12.48 11.31 -4.01
N PRO A 81 12.44 12.48 -3.36
CA PRO A 81 13.28 13.64 -3.74
C PRO A 81 14.77 13.33 -3.72
N ARG A 82 15.20 12.50 -2.75
CA ARG A 82 16.60 12.08 -2.60
C ARG A 82 17.09 11.22 -3.75
N GLN A 83 16.27 10.23 -4.16
CA GLN A 83 16.63 9.30 -5.23
C GLN A 83 16.23 9.81 -6.61
N LYS A 84 15.39 10.86 -6.69
CA LYS A 84 14.79 11.41 -7.93
C LYS A 84 14.04 10.33 -8.73
N LYS A 85 13.38 9.42 -8.04
CA LYS A 85 12.55 8.36 -8.62
C LYS A 85 11.35 8.02 -7.75
N TYR A 86 10.40 7.34 -8.34
CA TYR A 86 9.29 6.73 -7.60
C TYR A 86 9.71 5.38 -7.04
N PHE A 87 9.16 4.99 -5.89
CA PHE A 87 9.33 3.67 -5.28
C PHE A 87 8.01 3.16 -4.71
N GLU A 88 7.81 1.86 -4.74
CA GLU A 88 6.59 1.20 -4.29
C GLU A 88 6.37 1.41 -2.79
N VAL A 89 5.15 1.85 -2.44
CA VAL A 89 4.70 2.01 -1.05
C VAL A 89 3.47 1.17 -0.73
N CYS A 90 2.64 0.86 -1.72
CA CYS A 90 1.46 0.00 -1.59
C CYS A 90 1.31 -0.86 -2.83
N SER A 91 0.65 -2.01 -2.68
CA SER A 91 0.25 -2.87 -3.80
C SER A 91 -1.20 -3.30 -3.59
N CYS A 92 -2.04 -3.07 -4.62
CA CYS A 92 -3.44 -3.46 -4.64
C CYS A 92 -3.64 -4.62 -5.61
N SER A 93 -4.30 -5.69 -5.17
CA SER A 93 -4.48 -6.90 -5.96
C SER A 93 -5.91 -7.42 -5.90
N ASN A 94 -6.46 -7.77 -7.06
CA ASN A 94 -7.64 -8.59 -7.21
C ASN A 94 -7.19 -10.02 -7.54
N LEU A 95 -7.52 -10.98 -6.69
CA LEU A 95 -7.12 -12.38 -6.83
C LEU A 95 -8.24 -13.27 -7.40
N GLY A 96 -9.37 -12.66 -7.78
CA GLY A 96 -10.53 -13.44 -8.23
C GLY A 96 -10.92 -14.49 -7.21
N ASP A 97 -11.21 -15.69 -7.66
CA ASP A 97 -11.60 -16.81 -6.80
C ASP A 97 -10.43 -17.72 -6.38
N ALA A 98 -9.20 -17.38 -6.76
CA ALA A 98 -8.05 -18.27 -6.55
C ALA A 98 -7.82 -18.63 -5.06
N GLN A 99 -7.92 -17.67 -4.16
CA GLN A 99 -7.79 -17.94 -2.73
C GLN A 99 -9.00 -18.67 -2.18
N ALA A 100 -10.21 -18.34 -2.63
CA ALA A 100 -11.42 -19.04 -2.20
C ALA A 100 -11.37 -20.53 -2.56
N ARG A 101 -10.87 -20.87 -3.76
CA ARG A 101 -10.65 -22.26 -4.16
C ARG A 101 -9.67 -22.98 -3.26
N ARG A 102 -8.49 -22.39 -3.01
CA ARG A 102 -7.44 -23.01 -2.19
C ARG A 102 -7.84 -23.16 -0.73
N LEU A 103 -8.53 -22.16 -0.17
CA LEU A 103 -8.97 -22.15 1.22
C LEU A 103 -10.34 -22.82 1.42
N LYS A 104 -10.96 -23.31 0.32
CA LYS A 104 -12.29 -23.93 0.33
C LYS A 104 -13.40 -23.01 0.87
N ILE A 105 -13.25 -21.71 0.66
CA ILE A 105 -14.27 -20.73 1.04
C ILE A 105 -15.44 -20.83 0.06
N ARG A 106 -16.66 -20.88 0.61
CA ARG A 106 -17.92 -20.88 -0.14
C ARG A 106 -18.90 -19.94 0.51
N VAL A 107 -19.67 -19.27 -0.29
CA VAL A 107 -20.75 -18.38 0.18
C VAL A 107 -22.09 -18.94 -0.35
N LYS A 108 -23.07 -18.98 0.51
CA LYS A 108 -24.45 -19.32 0.12
C LYS A 108 -25.16 -18.05 -0.30
N GLY A 109 -25.56 -17.98 -1.56
CA GLY A 109 -26.33 -16.87 -2.08
C GLY A 109 -27.78 -16.84 -1.56
N GLU A 110 -28.47 -15.77 -1.80
CA GLU A 110 -29.89 -15.59 -1.44
C GLU A 110 -30.79 -16.61 -2.14
N ASP A 111 -30.38 -17.03 -3.34
CA ASP A 111 -31.04 -18.10 -4.13
C ASP A 111 -30.76 -19.51 -3.59
N GLY A 112 -30.02 -19.62 -2.49
CA GLY A 112 -29.63 -20.89 -1.87
C GLY A 112 -28.45 -21.59 -2.55
N LYS A 113 -27.95 -21.11 -3.69
CA LYS A 113 -26.82 -21.70 -4.39
C LYS A 113 -25.48 -21.28 -3.77
N MET A 114 -24.53 -22.19 -3.82
CA MET A 114 -23.18 -21.92 -3.37
C MET A 114 -22.34 -21.31 -4.48
N TYR A 115 -21.55 -20.28 -4.14
CA TYR A 115 -20.59 -19.69 -5.07
C TYR A 115 -19.23 -19.46 -4.42
N LEU A 116 -18.22 -19.22 -5.25
CA LEU A 116 -16.87 -18.85 -4.81
C LEU A 116 -16.78 -17.32 -4.76
N PRO A 117 -16.50 -16.71 -3.60
CA PRO A 117 -16.28 -15.28 -3.54
C PRO A 117 -14.94 -14.90 -4.18
N HIS A 118 -14.83 -13.66 -4.61
CA HIS A 118 -13.57 -13.04 -4.95
C HIS A 118 -12.91 -12.44 -3.71
N THR A 119 -11.59 -12.42 -3.72
CA THR A 119 -10.78 -11.82 -2.65
C THR A 119 -9.87 -10.75 -3.22
N LEU A 120 -9.71 -9.68 -2.47
CA LEU A 120 -8.82 -8.58 -2.80
C LEU A 120 -8.00 -8.20 -1.58
N ASN A 121 -6.81 -7.70 -1.81
CA ASN A 121 -6.03 -7.03 -0.78
C ASN A 121 -5.37 -5.76 -1.31
N ASN A 122 -5.08 -4.85 -0.40
CA ASN A 122 -4.34 -3.64 -0.69
C ASN A 122 -3.61 -3.18 0.57
N THR A 123 -2.33 -2.91 0.42
CA THR A 123 -1.57 -2.28 1.49
C THR A 123 -2.11 -0.89 1.78
N VAL A 124 -2.51 -0.64 3.01
CA VAL A 124 -2.83 0.71 3.49
C VAL A 124 -1.54 1.44 3.82
N VAL A 125 -0.77 0.85 4.75
CA VAL A 125 0.51 1.40 5.20
C VAL A 125 1.48 0.26 5.48
N ALA A 126 2.66 0.35 4.88
CA ALA A 126 3.87 -0.33 5.31
C ALA A 126 4.76 0.74 5.99
N PRO A 127 4.80 0.82 7.33
CA PRO A 127 5.45 1.92 8.04
C PRO A 127 6.87 2.24 7.60
N PRO A 128 7.74 1.26 7.30
CA PRO A 128 9.09 1.58 6.84
C PRO A 128 9.13 2.38 5.55
N ARG A 129 8.31 2.00 4.56
CA ARG A 129 8.25 2.69 3.27
C ARG A 129 7.50 4.02 3.36
N MET A 130 6.41 4.05 4.14
CA MET A 130 5.69 5.29 4.43
C MET A 130 6.61 6.30 5.12
N LEU A 131 7.44 5.85 6.08
CA LEU A 131 8.36 6.72 6.80
C LEU A 131 9.39 7.35 5.86
N ILE A 132 9.93 6.60 4.90
CA ILE A 132 10.83 7.14 3.88
C ILE A 132 10.11 8.23 3.08
N ALA A 133 8.93 7.94 2.54
CA ALA A 133 8.15 8.88 1.75
C ALA A 133 7.80 10.15 2.55
N PHE A 134 7.37 9.97 3.79
CA PHE A 134 7.03 11.07 4.70
C PHE A 134 8.22 11.96 5.00
N LEU A 135 9.33 11.38 5.48
CA LEU A 135 10.52 12.15 5.86
C LEU A 135 11.13 12.88 4.68
N GLU A 136 11.31 12.20 3.54
CA GLU A 136 11.95 12.80 2.38
C GLU A 136 11.14 13.92 1.75
N ASN A 137 9.81 13.82 1.72
CA ASN A 137 8.94 14.86 1.12
C ASN A 137 8.66 16.04 2.06
N ASN A 138 8.89 15.90 3.36
CA ASN A 138 8.62 16.95 4.35
C ASN A 138 9.89 17.54 4.99
N LEU A 139 11.08 17.07 4.57
CA LEU A 139 12.37 17.55 5.08
C LEU A 139 12.63 19.00 4.63
N GLN A 140 13.01 19.86 5.56
CA GLN A 140 13.35 21.26 5.34
C GLN A 140 14.86 21.47 5.30
N ALA A 141 15.29 22.62 4.79
CA ALA A 141 16.71 22.96 4.66
C ALA A 141 17.48 23.02 6.00
N ASP A 142 16.78 23.30 7.09
CA ASP A 142 17.36 23.33 8.45
C ASP A 142 17.40 21.94 9.12
N GLY A 143 16.99 20.89 8.39
CA GLY A 143 16.92 19.52 8.89
C GLY A 143 15.65 19.19 9.68
N SER A 144 14.75 20.15 9.86
CA SER A 144 13.43 19.88 10.44
C SER A 144 12.52 19.14 9.45
N VAL A 145 11.47 18.48 9.96
CA VAL A 145 10.48 17.78 9.13
C VAL A 145 9.11 18.32 9.46
N LEU A 146 8.40 18.85 8.45
CA LEU A 146 7.02 19.30 8.63
C LEU A 146 6.08 18.13 8.88
N ILE A 147 5.12 18.32 9.77
CA ILE A 147 4.06 17.34 10.01
C ILE A 147 2.84 17.77 9.20
N PRO A 148 2.38 16.95 8.22
CA PRO A 148 1.16 17.22 7.48
C PRO A 148 -0.03 17.48 8.40
N LYS A 149 -0.91 18.40 8.00
CA LYS A 149 -2.06 18.82 8.83
C LYS A 149 -2.89 17.64 9.33
N VAL A 150 -3.11 16.64 8.48
CA VAL A 150 -3.90 15.44 8.80
C VAL A 150 -3.29 14.59 9.92
N LEU A 151 -1.98 14.67 10.14
CA LEU A 151 -1.28 13.92 11.20
C LEU A 151 -1.12 14.71 12.49
N GLN A 152 -1.25 16.04 12.48
CA GLN A 152 -1.03 16.89 13.65
C GLN A 152 -1.92 16.52 14.86
N PRO A 153 -3.22 16.18 14.70
CA PRO A 153 -4.03 15.74 15.82
C PRO A 153 -3.51 14.49 16.52
N TYR A 154 -2.91 13.57 15.74
CA TYR A 154 -2.32 12.32 16.26
C TYR A 154 -0.92 12.52 16.86
N MET A 155 -0.30 13.67 16.63
CA MET A 155 1.02 14.05 17.11
C MET A 155 0.98 15.06 18.26
N GLY A 156 -0.14 15.14 18.95
CA GLY A 156 -0.34 16.10 20.06
C GLY A 156 -0.31 17.56 19.59
N GLY A 157 -0.77 17.84 18.39
CA GLY A 157 -0.81 19.18 17.79
C GLY A 157 0.55 19.70 17.29
N LYS A 158 1.60 18.87 17.29
CA LYS A 158 2.91 19.27 16.77
C LYS A 158 2.82 19.52 15.26
N THR A 159 3.47 20.59 14.80
CA THR A 159 3.52 20.99 13.38
C THR A 159 4.86 20.65 12.72
N VAL A 160 5.89 20.39 13.52
CA VAL A 160 7.26 20.16 13.05
C VAL A 160 8.00 19.21 13.99
N LEU A 161 8.87 18.38 13.42
CA LEU A 161 9.88 17.60 14.13
C LEU A 161 11.22 18.32 14.00
N ILE A 162 11.86 18.61 15.14
CA ILE A 162 13.14 19.31 15.19
C ILE A 162 14.24 18.28 15.48
N PRO A 163 15.38 18.29 14.74
CA PRO A 163 16.50 17.41 15.03
C PRO A 163 16.99 17.60 16.46
N LYS A 164 17.30 16.50 17.14
CA LYS A 164 18.02 16.59 18.42
C LYS A 164 19.45 17.01 18.11
N LYS A 165 19.92 18.00 18.83
CA LYS A 165 21.34 18.39 18.83
C LYS A 165 22.20 17.28 19.44
#